data_8ff9645bce5216a041d98aa72125bbf3
#
_entry.id   8ff9645bce5216a041d98aa72125bbf3
#
_cell.length_a   1.000
_cell.length_b   1.000
_cell.length_c   1.000
_cell.angle_alpha   90.00
_cell.angle_beta   90.00
_cell.angle_gamma   90.00
#
_symmetry.space_group_name_H-M   'P 1'
#
loop_
_entity.id
_entity.type
_entity.pdbx_description
1 polymer ?
#
loop_
_entity_poly.entity_id
_entity_poly.type
_entity_poly.pdbx_seq_one_letter_code
_entity_poly.pdbx_strand_id
1 'polypeptide(L)'
;RAFTGPADGQNMERPLKDHMLFFDTSMTTPQPNIAASWTVNDDATEFTFTLREDMKWSDGEPFTTADIMFWVNHMLKDEDINPTPPAWTIHGGEMLEFEAIDELTWKVTAAKPYGLFIPLMASVIVAGPHTRGDSGDGGYAAAHYLEQFHPDFIGLDEANAKAVAAGFDNWTTYFLNRNHLNGNPE
;
A
#
# COMPACT_ATOMS: atom_id res chain seq x y z
N ARG A 1 -9.64 20.32 -19.38
CA ARG A 1 -8.66 21.05 -18.56
C ARG A 1 -7.62 20.00 -18.13
N ALA A 2 -6.38 20.14 -18.53
CA ALA A 2 -5.34 19.25 -18.08
C ALA A 2 -5.12 19.46 -16.56
N PHE A 3 -5.04 18.37 -15.82
CA PHE A 3 -4.62 18.38 -14.41
C PHE A 3 -3.13 18.71 -14.38
N THR A 4 -2.76 19.85 -13.82
CA THR A 4 -1.39 20.39 -13.96
C THR A 4 -0.70 20.62 -12.62
N GLY A 5 -1.32 20.21 -11.51
CA GLY A 5 -0.76 20.43 -10.17
C GLY A 5 -0.87 19.20 -9.26
N PRO A 6 0.03 19.07 -8.26
CA PRO A 6 -0.02 17.98 -7.28
C PRO A 6 -1.36 17.87 -6.53
N ALA A 7 -2.01 19.02 -6.29
CA ALA A 7 -3.31 19.05 -5.63
C ALA A 7 -4.46 18.51 -6.50
N ASP A 8 -4.35 18.63 -7.84
CA ASP A 8 -5.35 18.11 -8.76
C ASP A 8 -5.28 16.58 -8.83
N GLY A 9 -4.09 16.02 -8.83
CA GLY A 9 -3.86 14.56 -8.78
C GLY A 9 -4.43 13.95 -7.50
N GLN A 10 -4.10 14.50 -6.35
CA GLN A 10 -4.60 14.03 -5.05
C GLN A 10 -6.12 13.99 -4.93
N ASN A 11 -6.83 14.95 -5.53
CA ASN A 11 -8.29 14.97 -5.50
C ASN A 11 -8.93 13.89 -6.38
N MET A 12 -8.23 13.40 -7.40
CA MET A 12 -8.70 12.31 -8.26
C MET A 12 -8.33 10.95 -7.67
N GLU A 13 -7.22 10.84 -6.99
CA GLU A 13 -6.73 9.58 -6.39
C GLU A 13 -7.58 9.12 -5.20
N ARG A 14 -8.09 10.07 -4.40
CA ARG A 14 -8.92 9.77 -3.22
C ARG A 14 -10.11 8.85 -3.49
N PRO A 15 -10.93 9.06 -4.51
CA PRO A 15 -12.05 8.16 -4.80
C PRO A 15 -11.66 6.86 -5.49
N LEU A 16 -10.38 6.71 -5.91
CA LEU A 16 -9.91 5.55 -6.66
C LEU A 16 -9.07 4.59 -5.81
N LYS A 17 -8.63 5.01 -4.63
CA LYS A 17 -7.92 4.16 -3.66
C LYS A 17 -8.82 3.86 -2.47
N ASP A 18 -9.08 2.58 -2.28
CA ASP A 18 -9.89 2.09 -1.17
C ASP A 18 -9.05 1.87 0.09
N HIS A 19 -9.69 2.02 1.22
CA HIS A 19 -9.09 1.76 2.52
C HIS A 19 -9.29 0.31 2.93
N MET A 20 -8.40 -0.23 3.75
CA MET A 20 -8.58 -1.56 4.32
C MET A 20 -9.89 -1.64 5.12
N LEU A 21 -10.19 -0.61 5.88
CA LEU A 21 -11.43 -0.42 6.62
C LEU A 21 -11.98 0.98 6.35
N PHE A 22 -13.26 1.23 6.65
CA PHE A 22 -13.85 2.56 6.69
C PHE A 22 -14.32 2.92 8.09
N PHE A 23 -14.55 4.19 8.35
CA PHE A 23 -15.36 4.60 9.47
C PHE A 23 -16.84 4.66 9.08
N ASP A 24 -17.70 4.40 10.04
CA ASP A 24 -19.13 4.68 9.90
C ASP A 24 -19.39 6.19 9.71
N THR A 25 -20.63 6.56 9.42
CA THR A 25 -21.00 7.97 9.18
C THR A 25 -20.79 8.87 10.40
N SER A 26 -20.70 8.32 11.59
CA SER A 26 -20.38 9.05 12.83
C SER A 26 -18.88 9.24 13.04
N MET A 27 -18.03 8.63 12.20
CA MET A 27 -16.57 8.63 12.30
C MET A 27 -16.04 8.03 13.62
N THR A 28 -16.78 7.10 14.21
CA THR A 28 -16.44 6.51 15.51
C THR A 28 -16.12 5.04 15.45
N THR A 29 -16.74 4.30 14.53
CA THR A 29 -16.66 2.84 14.50
C THR A 29 -16.07 2.36 13.16
N PRO A 30 -14.93 1.66 13.15
CA PRO A 30 -14.40 1.00 11.95
C PRO A 30 -15.39 -0.01 11.38
N GLN A 31 -15.51 -0.03 10.07
CA GLN A 31 -16.40 -0.91 9.29
C GLN A 31 -15.58 -1.65 8.24
N PRO A 32 -15.99 -2.86 7.83
CA PRO A 32 -15.37 -3.61 6.75
C PRO A 32 -15.37 -2.85 5.43
N ASN A 33 -14.24 -2.96 4.68
CA ASN A 33 -14.13 -2.49 3.31
C ASN A 33 -13.33 -3.49 2.45
N ILE A 34 -12.06 -3.23 2.13
CA ILE A 34 -11.17 -4.22 1.47
C ILE A 34 -11.08 -5.48 2.35
N ALA A 35 -10.86 -5.32 3.64
CA ALA A 35 -11.04 -6.41 4.60
C ALA A 35 -12.53 -6.63 4.86
N ALA A 36 -13.00 -7.86 4.65
CA ALA A 36 -14.34 -8.32 5.01
C ALA A 36 -14.50 -8.42 6.53
N SER A 37 -13.42 -8.78 7.22
CA SER A 37 -13.39 -8.91 8.69
C SER A 37 -11.98 -8.77 9.24
N TRP A 38 -11.88 -8.57 10.54
CA TRP A 38 -10.61 -8.60 11.27
C TRP A 38 -10.81 -9.12 12.69
N THR A 39 -9.73 -9.59 13.28
CA THR A 39 -9.65 -9.95 14.69
C THR A 39 -8.43 -9.28 15.34
N VAL A 40 -8.52 -9.05 16.63
CA VAL A 40 -7.43 -8.50 17.44
C VAL A 40 -7.25 -9.42 18.65
N ASN A 41 -6.02 -9.77 18.99
CA ASN A 41 -5.76 -10.54 20.21
C ASN A 41 -5.99 -9.69 21.46
N ASP A 42 -6.06 -10.33 22.63
CA ASP A 42 -6.39 -9.68 23.91
C ASP A 42 -5.39 -8.57 24.28
N ASP A 43 -4.13 -8.72 23.89
CA ASP A 43 -3.06 -7.76 24.18
C ASP A 43 -2.96 -6.63 23.15
N ALA A 44 -3.79 -6.64 22.11
CA ALA A 44 -3.74 -5.71 20.98
C ALA A 44 -2.33 -5.60 20.33
N THR A 45 -1.65 -6.74 20.21
CA THR A 45 -0.36 -6.89 19.54
C THR A 45 -0.44 -7.62 18.20
N GLU A 46 -1.50 -8.40 17.97
CA GLU A 46 -1.73 -9.12 16.73
C GLU A 46 -3.09 -8.75 16.13
N PHE A 47 -3.06 -8.49 14.83
CA PHE A 47 -4.21 -8.05 14.05
C PHE A 47 -4.29 -8.93 12.81
N THR A 48 -5.34 -9.73 12.70
CA THR A 48 -5.56 -10.60 11.53
C THR A 48 -6.71 -10.04 10.71
N PHE A 49 -6.48 -9.89 9.41
CA PHE A 49 -7.46 -9.40 8.45
C PHE A 49 -7.80 -10.47 7.44
N THR A 50 -9.07 -10.57 7.08
CA THR A 50 -9.53 -11.40 5.97
C THR A 50 -10.05 -10.49 4.85
N LEU A 51 -9.48 -10.59 3.67
CA LEU A 51 -9.90 -9.84 2.49
C LEU A 51 -11.27 -10.32 2.01
N ARG A 52 -11.96 -9.47 1.24
CA ARG A 52 -13.16 -9.91 0.52
C ARG A 52 -12.77 -10.89 -0.58
N GLU A 53 -13.60 -11.90 -0.77
CA GLU A 53 -13.48 -12.82 -1.91
C GLU A 53 -13.77 -12.08 -3.24
N ASP A 54 -13.24 -12.60 -4.32
CA ASP A 54 -13.48 -12.15 -5.70
C ASP A 54 -13.14 -10.67 -6.00
N MET A 55 -12.33 -10.02 -5.14
CA MET A 55 -11.82 -8.69 -5.43
C MET A 55 -10.82 -8.72 -6.59
N LYS A 56 -10.89 -7.68 -7.42
CA LYS A 56 -10.05 -7.56 -8.62
C LYS A 56 -9.52 -6.15 -8.76
N TRP A 57 -8.34 -6.05 -9.35
CA TRP A 57 -7.81 -4.83 -9.92
C TRP A 57 -8.64 -4.38 -11.12
N SER A 58 -8.44 -3.16 -11.60
CA SER A 58 -9.19 -2.58 -12.74
C SER A 58 -8.95 -3.30 -14.06
N ASP A 59 -7.83 -3.99 -14.20
CA ASP A 59 -7.47 -4.84 -15.37
C ASP A 59 -8.05 -6.28 -15.29
N GLY A 60 -8.67 -6.61 -14.14
CA GLY A 60 -9.34 -7.89 -13.92
C GLY A 60 -8.51 -8.93 -13.16
N GLU A 61 -7.25 -8.67 -12.91
CA GLU A 61 -6.40 -9.54 -12.08
C GLU A 61 -6.91 -9.61 -10.63
N PRO A 62 -6.79 -10.77 -9.95
CA PRO A 62 -7.25 -10.91 -8.58
C PRO A 62 -6.44 -10.03 -7.62
N PHE A 63 -7.12 -9.44 -6.64
CA PHE A 63 -6.49 -8.77 -5.50
C PHE A 63 -6.36 -9.76 -4.33
N THR A 64 -5.15 -9.99 -3.87
CA THR A 64 -4.83 -10.98 -2.84
C THR A 64 -3.82 -10.45 -1.82
N THR A 65 -3.47 -11.26 -0.85
CA THR A 65 -2.38 -10.96 0.11
C THR A 65 -1.02 -10.81 -0.57
N ALA A 66 -0.82 -11.33 -1.78
CA ALA A 66 0.39 -11.11 -2.57
C ALA A 66 0.61 -9.61 -2.85
N ASP A 67 -0.45 -8.84 -3.11
CA ASP A 67 -0.38 -7.40 -3.34
C ASP A 67 0.01 -6.62 -2.08
N ILE A 68 -0.42 -7.11 -0.91
CA ILE A 68 -0.01 -6.56 0.39
C ILE A 68 1.46 -6.89 0.66
N MET A 69 1.87 -8.14 0.45
CA MET A 69 3.26 -8.57 0.69
C MET A 69 4.23 -7.94 -0.30
N PHE A 70 3.81 -7.71 -1.54
CA PHE A 70 4.59 -6.94 -2.51
C PHE A 70 4.87 -5.53 -1.97
N TRP A 71 3.83 -4.82 -1.52
CA TRP A 71 4.00 -3.51 -0.91
C TRP A 71 4.93 -3.55 0.30
N VAL A 72 4.77 -4.52 1.20
CA VAL A 72 5.62 -4.68 2.39
C VAL A 72 7.08 -4.90 2.03
N ASN A 73 7.36 -5.83 1.13
CA ASN A 73 8.71 -6.29 0.87
C ASN A 73 9.48 -5.43 -0.14
N HIS A 74 8.78 -4.88 -1.14
CA HIS A 74 9.40 -4.18 -2.27
C HIS A 74 9.08 -2.68 -2.31
N MET A 75 8.35 -2.16 -1.31
CA MET A 75 8.10 -0.73 -1.19
C MET A 75 8.33 -0.24 0.24
N LEU A 76 7.66 -0.82 1.25
CA LEU A 76 7.79 -0.38 2.65
C LEU A 76 9.21 -0.60 3.19
N LYS A 77 9.81 -1.75 2.92
CA LYS A 77 11.15 -2.16 3.40
C LYS A 77 12.28 -1.81 2.44
N ASP A 78 11.98 -1.35 1.25
CA ASP A 78 12.99 -0.93 0.29
C ASP A 78 13.51 0.47 0.62
N GLU A 79 14.81 0.58 0.95
CA GLU A 79 15.43 1.84 1.37
C GLU A 79 15.61 2.84 0.21
N ASP A 80 15.67 2.36 -1.04
CA ASP A 80 15.76 3.23 -2.22
C ASP A 80 14.41 3.89 -2.54
N ILE A 81 13.30 3.18 -2.27
CA ILE A 81 11.94 3.70 -2.44
C ILE A 81 11.50 4.46 -1.20
N ASN A 82 11.77 3.91 -0.02
CA ASN A 82 11.22 4.38 1.24
C ASN A 82 12.29 4.53 2.34
N PRO A 83 13.19 5.51 2.19
CA PRO A 83 14.30 5.71 3.15
C PRO A 83 13.82 6.07 4.57
N THR A 84 12.55 6.46 4.71
CA THR A 84 11.94 6.75 6.01
C THR A 84 10.55 6.13 6.06
N PRO A 85 10.41 4.93 6.66
CA PRO A 85 9.13 4.24 6.74
C PRO A 85 8.04 5.11 7.41
N PRO A 86 6.78 5.00 6.97
CA PRO A 86 5.67 5.71 7.57
C PRO A 86 5.57 5.48 9.08
N ALA A 87 5.35 6.52 9.84
CA ALA A 87 5.36 6.46 11.31
C ALA A 87 4.37 5.44 11.89
N TRP A 88 3.27 5.15 11.20
CA TRP A 88 2.29 4.17 11.63
C TRP A 88 2.78 2.71 11.52
N THR A 89 3.81 2.45 10.71
CA THR A 89 4.45 1.13 10.59
C THR A 89 5.50 0.86 11.64
N ILE A 90 5.82 1.85 12.49
CA ILE A 90 6.80 1.72 13.58
C ILE A 90 6.06 1.91 14.90
N HIS A 91 6.03 0.88 15.74
CA HIS A 91 5.39 0.95 17.04
C HIS A 91 6.23 0.27 18.12
N GLY A 92 6.35 0.94 19.27
CA GLY A 92 7.22 0.43 20.35
C GLY A 92 8.71 0.47 20.06
N GLY A 93 9.13 1.20 19.02
CA GLY A 93 10.53 1.31 18.56
C GLY A 93 10.93 0.29 17.50
N GLU A 94 10.01 -0.55 17.06
CA GLU A 94 10.22 -1.60 16.06
C GLU A 94 9.22 -1.44 14.91
N MET A 95 9.62 -1.88 13.71
CA MET A 95 8.72 -1.96 12.57
C MET A 95 7.71 -3.09 12.80
N LEU A 96 6.47 -2.86 12.39
CA LEU A 96 5.45 -3.89 12.38
C LEU A 96 5.88 -5.06 11.50
N GLU A 97 5.58 -6.28 11.93
CA GLU A 97 5.76 -7.48 11.13
C GLU A 97 4.47 -7.79 10.36
N PHE A 98 4.61 -8.12 9.09
CA PHE A 98 3.51 -8.47 8.19
C PHE A 98 3.70 -9.88 7.66
N GLU A 99 2.65 -10.68 7.69
CA GLU A 99 2.66 -12.08 7.27
C GLU A 99 1.40 -12.41 6.48
N ALA A 100 1.55 -13.01 5.30
CA ALA A 100 0.43 -13.64 4.60
C ALA A 100 0.23 -15.04 5.18
N ILE A 101 -0.97 -15.33 5.68
CA ILE A 101 -1.35 -16.65 6.18
C ILE A 101 -1.83 -17.52 5.01
N ASP A 102 -2.64 -16.93 4.14
CA ASP A 102 -3.14 -17.53 2.90
C ASP A 102 -3.44 -16.43 1.87
N GLU A 103 -4.07 -16.74 0.74
CA GLU A 103 -4.37 -15.79 -0.34
C GLU A 103 -5.29 -14.63 0.08
N LEU A 104 -6.09 -14.83 1.12
CA LEU A 104 -7.06 -13.83 1.59
C LEU A 104 -6.82 -13.37 3.03
N THR A 105 -5.96 -14.05 3.77
CA THR A 105 -5.74 -13.78 5.19
C THR A 105 -4.31 -13.32 5.43
N TRP A 106 -4.16 -12.19 6.09
CA TRP A 106 -2.87 -11.64 6.49
C TRP A 106 -2.89 -11.15 7.93
N LYS A 107 -1.72 -11.08 8.54
CA LYS A 107 -1.53 -10.70 9.93
C LYS A 107 -0.51 -9.59 10.07
N VAL A 108 -0.73 -8.72 11.03
CA VAL A 108 0.22 -7.72 11.51
C VAL A 108 0.54 -7.99 12.96
N THR A 109 1.83 -7.99 13.30
CA THR A 109 2.32 -8.13 14.67
C THR A 109 3.09 -6.87 15.07
N ALA A 110 2.76 -6.32 16.23
CA ALA A 110 3.42 -5.18 16.85
C ALA A 110 4.21 -5.63 18.08
N ALA A 111 5.38 -5.05 18.29
CA ALA A 111 6.24 -5.34 19.46
C ALA A 111 5.60 -4.96 20.81
N LYS A 112 4.62 -4.08 20.78
CA LYS A 112 3.85 -3.61 21.96
C LYS A 112 2.38 -3.40 21.62
N PRO A 113 1.48 -3.35 22.62
CA PRO A 113 0.05 -3.08 22.40
C PRO A 113 -0.18 -1.83 21.54
N TYR A 114 -0.91 -2.00 20.42
CA TYR A 114 -1.18 -0.93 19.44
C TYR A 114 -2.67 -0.67 19.26
N GLY A 115 -3.35 -0.21 20.32
CA GLY A 115 -4.80 -0.01 20.33
C GLY A 115 -5.34 0.95 19.27
N LEU A 116 -4.49 1.79 18.66
CA LEU A 116 -4.89 2.69 17.57
C LEU A 116 -4.78 2.07 16.18
N PHE A 117 -4.26 0.83 16.04
CA PHE A 117 -3.98 0.25 14.72
C PHE A 117 -5.25 0.09 13.87
N ILE A 118 -6.33 -0.45 14.43
CA ILE A 118 -7.60 -0.60 13.70
C ILE A 118 -8.20 0.76 13.27
N PRO A 119 -8.29 1.79 14.12
CA PRO A 119 -8.64 3.14 13.69
C PRO A 119 -7.75 3.71 12.57
N LEU A 120 -6.44 3.43 12.61
CA LEU A 120 -5.53 3.85 11.56
C LEU A 120 -5.84 3.18 10.21
N MET A 121 -6.14 1.87 10.20
CA MET A 121 -6.54 1.14 8.99
C MET A 121 -7.84 1.69 8.35
N ALA A 122 -8.69 2.36 9.13
CA ALA A 122 -9.90 3.03 8.64
C ALA A 122 -9.67 4.50 8.29
N SER A 123 -8.47 5.03 8.52
CA SER A 123 -8.17 6.45 8.36
C SER A 123 -7.44 6.74 7.06
N VAL A 124 -7.56 7.98 6.60
CA VAL A 124 -6.80 8.51 5.45
C VAL A 124 -5.27 8.55 5.67
N ILE A 125 -4.81 8.31 6.90
CA ILE A 125 -3.38 8.32 7.23
C ILE A 125 -2.68 7.09 6.62
N VAL A 126 -3.35 5.95 6.59
CA VAL A 126 -2.79 4.70 6.05
C VAL A 126 -3.12 4.55 4.57
N ALA A 127 -4.34 4.85 4.17
CA ALA A 127 -4.82 4.64 2.80
C ALA A 127 -4.96 5.94 1.99
N GLY A 128 -4.54 7.06 2.56
CA GLY A 128 -4.72 8.35 1.90
C GLY A 128 -3.58 8.74 0.99
N PRO A 129 -3.87 9.44 -0.13
CA PRO A 129 -2.89 10.00 -1.05
C PRO A 129 -2.08 11.16 -0.45
N HIS A 130 -2.04 11.27 0.87
CA HIS A 130 -1.46 12.41 1.60
C HIS A 130 -0.07 12.16 2.14
N THR A 131 0.41 10.96 2.13
CA THR A 131 1.82 10.73 2.37
C THR A 131 2.56 11.25 1.14
N ARG A 132 3.08 12.43 1.27
CA ARG A 132 3.93 13.14 0.30
C ARG A 132 5.26 12.43 0.08
N GLY A 133 5.24 11.22 -0.21
CA GLY A 133 6.42 10.42 -0.47
C GLY A 133 5.87 9.17 -1.06
N ASP A 134 5.51 9.23 -2.19
CA ASP A 134 5.55 8.28 -3.29
C ASP A 134 5.75 6.78 -2.94
N SER A 135 5.79 6.41 -1.67
CA SER A 135 6.11 5.07 -1.17
C SER A 135 4.89 4.14 -1.04
N GLY A 136 3.87 4.33 -1.88
CA GLY A 136 2.75 3.40 -1.94
C GLY A 136 1.78 3.52 -0.78
N ASP A 137 0.78 4.29 -1.02
CA ASP A 137 -0.28 4.56 -0.07
C ASP A 137 -1.25 3.38 0.02
N GLY A 138 -1.67 3.04 1.21
CA GLY A 138 -2.74 2.10 1.43
C GLY A 138 -2.33 0.72 1.91
N GLY A 139 -1.05 0.41 1.94
CA GLY A 139 -0.56 -0.89 2.42
C GLY A 139 -0.75 -2.03 1.43
N TYR A 140 -0.90 -1.71 0.14
CA TYR A 140 -0.98 -2.67 -0.96
C TYR A 140 -0.55 -2.02 -2.29
N ALA A 141 -0.13 -2.85 -3.24
CA ALA A 141 0.25 -2.41 -4.58
C ALA A 141 0.02 -3.54 -5.59
N ALA A 142 -0.27 -3.20 -6.85
CA ALA A 142 -0.55 -4.18 -7.91
C ALA A 142 0.74 -4.96 -8.27
N ALA A 143 1.00 -6.06 -7.57
CA ALA A 143 2.20 -6.86 -7.71
C ALA A 143 2.44 -7.28 -9.16
N HIS A 144 1.44 -7.91 -9.80
CA HIS A 144 1.49 -8.40 -11.18
C HIS A 144 1.88 -7.33 -12.21
N TYR A 145 1.53 -6.06 -11.93
CA TYR A 145 1.87 -4.94 -12.79
C TYR A 145 3.24 -4.35 -12.45
N LEU A 146 3.57 -4.20 -11.17
CA LEU A 146 4.75 -3.46 -10.72
C LEU A 146 6.04 -4.28 -10.75
N GLU A 147 5.96 -5.61 -10.69
CA GLU A 147 7.11 -6.52 -10.80
C GLU A 147 7.96 -6.24 -12.05
N GLN A 148 7.34 -5.86 -13.16
CA GLN A 148 8.04 -5.55 -14.41
C GLN A 148 8.91 -4.28 -14.37
N PHE A 149 8.87 -3.51 -13.30
CA PHE A 149 9.62 -2.26 -13.12
C PHE A 149 10.58 -2.30 -11.93
N HIS A 150 10.49 -3.34 -11.08
CA HIS A 150 11.28 -3.44 -9.85
C HIS A 150 12.52 -4.31 -10.05
N PRO A 151 13.71 -3.86 -9.58
CA PRO A 151 14.97 -4.55 -9.80
C PRO A 151 15.04 -5.97 -9.23
N ASP A 152 14.31 -6.30 -8.18
CA ASP A 152 14.27 -7.66 -7.62
C ASP A 152 13.72 -8.70 -8.60
N PHE A 153 12.92 -8.28 -9.58
CA PHE A 153 12.27 -9.16 -10.56
C PHE A 153 12.98 -9.14 -11.92
N ILE A 154 13.49 -7.98 -12.33
CA ILE A 154 14.08 -7.81 -13.68
C ILE A 154 15.57 -7.49 -13.66
N GLY A 155 16.17 -7.25 -12.48
CA GLY A 155 17.55 -6.80 -12.32
C GLY A 155 17.73 -5.29 -12.45
N LEU A 156 18.73 -4.75 -11.73
CA LEU A 156 18.96 -3.32 -11.62
C LEU A 156 19.30 -2.65 -12.97
N ASP A 157 20.09 -3.32 -13.79
CA ASP A 157 20.50 -2.77 -15.09
C ASP A 157 19.30 -2.62 -16.04
N GLU A 158 18.40 -3.62 -16.06
CA GLU A 158 17.19 -3.57 -16.87
C GLU A 158 16.20 -2.53 -16.34
N ALA A 159 16.02 -2.44 -15.02
CA ALA A 159 15.14 -1.46 -14.39
C ALA A 159 15.59 -0.03 -14.73
N ASN A 160 16.89 0.27 -14.63
CA ASN A 160 17.45 1.56 -15.03
C ASN A 160 17.37 1.81 -16.55
N ALA A 161 17.59 0.79 -17.38
CA ALA A 161 17.45 0.94 -18.83
C ALA A 161 16.01 1.29 -19.23
N LYS A 162 15.02 0.67 -18.61
CA LYS A 162 13.59 0.99 -18.82
C LYS A 162 13.27 2.41 -18.35
N ALA A 163 13.81 2.83 -17.21
CA ALA A 163 13.62 4.19 -16.68
C ALA A 163 14.16 5.24 -17.66
N VAL A 164 15.41 5.09 -18.11
CA VAL A 164 16.05 6.00 -19.08
C VAL A 164 15.28 6.03 -20.39
N ALA A 165 14.86 4.87 -20.92
CA ALA A 165 14.05 4.80 -22.15
C ALA A 165 12.70 5.51 -22.01
N ALA A 166 12.15 5.58 -20.80
CA ALA A 166 10.91 6.29 -20.48
C ALA A 166 11.14 7.78 -20.12
N GLY A 167 12.40 8.26 -20.09
CA GLY A 167 12.74 9.65 -19.78
C GLY A 167 12.88 9.96 -18.29
N PHE A 168 13.13 8.96 -17.46
CA PHE A 168 13.37 9.10 -16.02
C PHE A 168 14.86 8.96 -15.70
N ASP A 169 15.31 9.58 -14.61
CA ASP A 169 16.71 9.58 -14.20
C ASP A 169 17.18 8.23 -13.63
N ASN A 170 16.27 7.48 -12.98
CA ASN A 170 16.56 6.20 -12.34
C ASN A 170 15.29 5.34 -12.20
N TRP A 171 15.50 4.08 -11.82
CA TRP A 171 14.43 3.10 -11.68
C TRP A 171 13.41 3.48 -10.59
N THR A 172 13.84 4.07 -9.47
CA THR A 172 12.95 4.42 -8.36
C THR A 172 11.92 5.46 -8.77
N THR A 173 12.36 6.53 -9.44
CA THR A 173 11.44 7.57 -9.95
C THR A 173 10.49 7.04 -11.00
N TYR A 174 10.96 6.12 -11.85
CA TYR A 174 10.14 5.46 -12.85
C TYR A 174 9.11 4.52 -12.19
N PHE A 175 9.56 3.65 -11.27
CA PHE A 175 8.70 2.73 -10.53
C PHE A 175 7.58 3.48 -9.78
N LEU A 176 7.95 4.51 -9.01
CA LEU A 176 6.98 5.33 -8.29
C LEU A 176 5.98 6.01 -9.23
N ASN A 177 6.46 6.51 -10.37
CA ASN A 177 5.58 7.05 -11.40
C ASN A 177 4.58 6.01 -11.91
N ARG A 178 5.01 4.73 -12.07
CA ARG A 178 4.13 3.64 -12.49
C ARG A 178 3.13 3.19 -11.41
N ASN A 179 3.49 3.35 -10.15
CA ASN A 179 2.58 3.10 -9.04
C ASN A 179 1.51 4.19 -8.87
N HIS A 180 1.76 5.40 -9.39
CA HIS A 180 0.78 6.49 -9.38
C HIS A 180 -0.23 6.36 -10.51
N LEU A 181 -1.51 6.70 -10.23
CA LEU A 181 -2.58 6.75 -11.24
C LEU A 181 -2.27 7.66 -12.43
N ASN A 182 -1.46 8.70 -12.23
CA ASN A 182 -1.02 9.59 -13.29
C ASN A 182 0.12 9.02 -14.15
N GLY A 183 0.74 7.94 -13.71
CA GLY A 183 1.82 7.26 -14.41
C GLY A 183 1.37 6.06 -15.24
N ASN A 184 0.13 5.63 -15.07
CA ASN A 184 -0.46 4.60 -15.91
C ASN A 184 -0.84 5.21 -17.25
N PRO A 185 -0.18 4.87 -18.36
CA PRO A 185 -0.85 4.92 -19.64
C PRO A 185 -1.95 3.85 -19.58
N GLU A 186 -3.12 4.20 -19.96
CA GLU A 186 -4.28 3.33 -20.13
C GLU A 186 -3.93 2.00 -20.80
#